data_2a246228935445c40cd83fbc2ff798ef
#
_entry.id   2a246228935445c40cd83fbc2ff798ef
#
_cell.length_a   1.000
_cell.length_b   1.000
_cell.length_c   1.000
_cell.angle_alpha   90.00
_cell.angle_beta   90.00
_cell.angle_gamma   90.00
#
_symmetry.space_group_name_H-M   'P 1'
#
loop_
_entity.id
_entity.type
_entity.pdbx_description
1 polymer ?
#
loop_
_entity_poly.entity_id
_entity_poly.type
_entity_poly.pdbx_seq_one_letter_code
_entity_poly.pdbx_strand_id
1 'polypeptide(L)'
;MSDVLFEDVIREGATWSHVLKRGTALRITDTLGGANVGALFYNWENTAERYNMPDTLKAQHIARLTRGFVLYSDMGRVLCSITDDTVGWHDPLSGCANATMARAKYGLAAYQDARNEYVKNAYDGFVIELAKYGMTARDLPAPVNFFSRVVVNEAGGMRFVSGHSQAGDAVELRAEMNVLVILNTCQHPLDPNPRYEPKPVALSVRRVPPPGPDDPCRTSRPENERGFTLTERYFL
;
A
#
# COMPACT_ATOMS: atom_id res chain seq x y z
N MET A 1 23.32 9.56 -14.84
CA MET A 1 23.48 8.30 -14.08
C MET A 1 22.11 7.91 -13.59
N SER A 2 21.74 6.66 -13.64
CA SER A 2 20.45 6.19 -13.10
C SER A 2 20.44 6.38 -11.59
N ASP A 3 19.44 7.11 -11.07
CA ASP A 3 19.25 7.28 -9.61
C ASP A 3 18.61 6.04 -8.97
N VAL A 4 18.43 4.96 -9.75
CA VAL A 4 17.89 3.68 -9.30
C VAL A 4 18.91 2.98 -8.41
N LEU A 5 18.47 2.61 -7.20
CA LEU A 5 19.27 1.92 -6.18
C LEU A 5 19.14 0.40 -6.31
N PHE A 6 17.93 -0.09 -6.55
CA PHE A 6 17.66 -1.49 -6.86
C PHE A 6 16.29 -1.66 -7.54
N GLU A 7 16.11 -2.82 -8.14
CA GLU A 7 14.86 -3.29 -8.75
C GLU A 7 14.53 -4.69 -8.23
N ASP A 8 13.24 -5.02 -8.16
CA ASP A 8 12.76 -6.32 -7.70
C ASP A 8 11.40 -6.64 -8.35
N VAL A 9 10.94 -7.87 -8.18
CA VAL A 9 9.62 -8.32 -8.65
C VAL A 9 8.93 -9.09 -7.54
N ILE A 10 7.74 -8.63 -7.15
CA ILE A 10 6.87 -9.42 -6.27
C ILE A 10 6.03 -10.34 -7.16
N ARG A 11 6.21 -11.65 -6.95
CA ARG A 11 5.41 -12.66 -7.66
C ARG A 11 3.95 -12.61 -7.19
N GLU A 12 3.09 -13.27 -7.97
CA GLU A 12 1.67 -13.42 -7.65
C GLU A 12 1.45 -14.07 -6.26
N GLY A 13 0.59 -13.46 -5.45
CA GLY A 13 0.27 -13.93 -4.10
C GLY A 13 1.45 -13.98 -3.12
N ALA A 14 2.50 -13.22 -3.40
CA ALA A 14 3.68 -13.14 -2.53
C ALA A 14 3.68 -11.88 -1.65
N THR A 15 4.52 -11.90 -0.62
CA THR A 15 4.75 -10.78 0.28
C THR A 15 6.20 -10.31 0.17
N TRP A 16 6.41 -9.03 0.29
CA TRP A 16 7.72 -8.38 0.23
C TRP A 16 7.80 -7.28 1.28
N SER A 17 8.97 -7.05 1.83
CA SER A 17 9.20 -5.94 2.76
C SER A 17 10.56 -5.31 2.58
N HIS A 18 10.62 -4.00 2.81
CA HIS A 18 11.85 -3.22 2.76
C HIS A 18 11.75 -1.96 3.60
N VAL A 19 12.89 -1.48 4.09
CA VAL A 19 12.99 -0.19 4.77
C VAL A 19 13.38 0.88 3.75
N LEU A 20 12.41 1.65 3.30
CA LEU A 20 12.64 2.82 2.47
C LEU A 20 13.26 3.91 3.32
N LYS A 21 14.42 4.40 2.92
CA LYS A 21 15.08 5.52 3.59
C LYS A 21 14.46 6.84 3.15
N ARG A 22 14.36 7.79 4.07
CA ARG A 22 14.01 9.18 3.72
C ARG A 22 14.90 9.68 2.57
N GLY A 23 14.31 10.34 1.58
CA GLY A 23 15.00 10.77 0.35
C GLY A 23 15.11 9.68 -0.73
N THR A 24 14.30 8.62 -0.60
CA THR A 24 14.10 7.63 -1.67
C THR A 24 12.62 7.54 -2.04
N ALA A 25 12.36 7.03 -3.23
CA ALA A 25 11.00 6.71 -3.67
C ALA A 25 10.93 5.26 -4.15
N LEU A 26 9.82 4.61 -3.81
CA LEU A 26 9.43 3.30 -4.30
C LEU A 26 8.42 3.48 -5.42
N ARG A 27 8.73 2.99 -6.62
CA ARG A 27 7.80 2.85 -7.72
C ARG A 27 7.32 1.41 -7.79
N ILE A 28 6.01 1.23 -7.79
CA ILE A 28 5.32 -0.06 -7.98
C ILE A 28 4.67 0.00 -9.36
N THR A 29 4.91 -1.01 -10.20
CA THR A 29 4.37 -1.08 -11.56
C THR A 29 3.55 -2.36 -11.73
N ASP A 30 2.30 -2.21 -12.14
CA ASP A 30 1.45 -3.32 -12.54
C ASP A 30 1.92 -3.85 -13.90
N THR A 31 2.47 -5.06 -13.93
CA THR A 31 3.11 -5.59 -15.15
C THR A 31 2.14 -6.21 -16.14
N LEU A 32 0.97 -6.66 -15.67
CA LEU A 32 0.01 -7.41 -16.48
C LEU A 32 -1.38 -6.75 -16.58
N GLY A 33 -1.64 -5.76 -15.74
CA GLY A 33 -2.95 -5.16 -15.56
C GLY A 33 -3.84 -5.92 -14.57
N GLY A 34 -4.65 -5.20 -13.81
CA GLY A 34 -5.55 -5.77 -12.81
C GLY A 34 -4.86 -6.27 -11.54
N ALA A 35 -3.66 -5.79 -11.23
CA ALA A 35 -2.98 -6.11 -9.99
C ALA A 35 -3.74 -5.53 -8.77
N ASN A 36 -3.55 -6.16 -7.62
CA ASN A 36 -3.82 -5.59 -6.31
C ASN A 36 -2.55 -5.67 -5.47
N VAL A 37 -2.17 -4.55 -4.85
CA VAL A 37 -1.05 -4.52 -3.92
C VAL A 37 -1.53 -3.97 -2.59
N GLY A 38 -1.80 -4.86 -1.64
CA GLY A 38 -2.02 -4.48 -0.25
C GLY A 38 -0.71 -3.98 0.37
N ALA A 39 -0.72 -2.84 1.05
CA ALA A 39 0.46 -2.21 1.59
C ALA A 39 0.28 -1.75 3.03
N LEU A 40 1.28 -2.02 3.88
CA LEU A 40 1.39 -1.55 5.26
C LEU A 40 2.62 -0.63 5.38
N PHE A 41 2.51 0.39 6.26
CA PHE A 41 3.56 1.36 6.46
C PHE A 41 3.78 1.62 7.95
N TYR A 42 5.04 1.61 8.39
CA TYR A 42 5.45 1.85 9.77
C TYR A 42 6.64 2.81 9.80
N ASN A 43 6.71 3.65 10.81
CA ASN A 43 7.95 4.34 11.12
C ASN A 43 9.01 3.31 11.51
N TRP A 44 10.14 3.27 10.78
CA TRP A 44 11.19 2.29 11.04
C TRP A 44 11.87 2.44 12.40
N GLU A 45 12.05 3.67 12.86
CA GLU A 45 12.67 3.94 14.16
C GLU A 45 11.76 3.60 15.35
N ASN A 46 10.43 3.58 15.12
CA ASN A 46 9.43 3.24 16.13
C ASN A 46 8.21 2.61 15.46
N THR A 47 8.18 1.30 15.34
CA THR A 47 7.11 0.56 14.66
C THR A 47 5.75 0.60 15.37
N ALA A 48 5.67 1.16 16.58
CA ALA A 48 4.39 1.49 17.20
C ALA A 48 3.67 2.60 16.42
N GLU A 49 4.42 3.52 15.79
CA GLU A 49 3.88 4.53 14.87
C GLU A 49 3.69 3.92 13.48
N ARG A 50 2.47 3.93 13.00
CA ARG A 50 2.07 3.27 11.77
C ARG A 50 1.01 4.05 11.00
N TYR A 51 0.81 3.67 9.75
CA TYR A 51 -0.21 4.24 8.90
C TYR A 51 -1.59 4.25 9.57
N ASN A 52 -2.24 5.40 9.53
CA ASN A 52 -3.58 5.63 10.06
C ASN A 52 -4.52 6.02 8.92
N MET A 53 -5.40 5.08 8.53
CA MET A 53 -6.38 5.31 7.47
C MET A 53 -7.37 6.45 7.82
N PRO A 54 -7.99 6.48 9.02
CA PRO A 54 -8.90 7.58 9.39
C PRO A 54 -8.26 8.96 9.30
N ASP A 55 -7.06 9.14 9.81
CA ASP A 55 -6.37 10.45 9.77
C ASP A 55 -6.02 10.82 8.33
N THR A 56 -5.54 9.86 7.53
CA THR A 56 -5.24 10.07 6.11
C THR A 56 -6.46 10.56 5.33
N LEU A 57 -7.61 9.94 5.55
CA LEU A 57 -8.83 10.29 4.80
C LEU A 57 -9.45 11.59 5.30
N LYS A 58 -9.52 11.79 6.62
CA LYS A 58 -10.13 12.98 7.23
C LYS A 58 -9.32 14.25 6.98
N ALA A 59 -8.01 14.20 7.20
CA ALA A 59 -7.16 15.37 7.01
C ALA A 59 -7.17 15.88 5.56
N GLN A 60 -7.36 14.99 4.60
CA GLN A 60 -7.35 15.33 3.18
C GLN A 60 -8.76 15.44 2.56
N HIS A 61 -9.82 15.12 3.33
CA HIS A 61 -11.23 15.10 2.88
C HIS A 61 -11.45 14.21 1.65
N ILE A 62 -10.94 12.97 1.70
CA ILE A 62 -10.94 12.01 0.58
C ILE A 62 -11.46 10.65 1.00
N ALA A 63 -11.88 9.84 0.01
CA ALA A 63 -12.23 8.42 0.17
C ALA A 63 -11.43 7.52 -0.77
N ARG A 64 -10.44 8.09 -1.47
CA ARG A 64 -9.51 7.40 -2.36
C ARG A 64 -8.13 8.03 -2.27
N LEU A 65 -7.10 7.29 -2.67
CA LEU A 65 -5.74 7.80 -2.76
C LEU A 65 -5.33 7.93 -4.23
N THR A 66 -4.54 8.95 -4.55
CA THR A 66 -3.92 9.19 -5.85
C THR A 66 -2.78 10.19 -5.70
N ARG A 67 -2.15 10.61 -6.80
CA ARG A 67 -1.09 11.62 -6.84
C ARG A 67 -1.48 12.88 -6.07
N GLY A 68 -0.56 13.43 -5.31
CA GLY A 68 -0.73 14.64 -4.50
C GLY A 68 -1.26 14.38 -3.09
N PHE A 69 -1.64 13.15 -2.75
CA PHE A 69 -2.04 12.77 -1.39
C PHE A 69 -0.88 12.13 -0.61
N VAL A 70 -1.03 12.13 0.71
CA VAL A 70 -0.03 11.60 1.64
C VAL A 70 -0.62 10.51 2.52
N LEU A 71 0.24 9.66 3.06
CA LEU A 71 -0.10 8.62 4.03
C LEU A 71 0.33 9.10 5.42
N TYR A 72 -0.66 9.41 6.27
CA TYR A 72 -0.42 9.83 7.65
C TYR A 72 -0.18 8.66 8.58
N SER A 73 0.70 8.88 9.55
CA SER A 73 0.79 8.03 10.73
C SER A 73 -0.25 8.43 11.79
N ASP A 74 -0.46 7.56 12.77
CA ASP A 74 -1.26 7.82 13.97
C ASP A 74 -0.67 8.91 14.90
N MET A 75 0.54 9.39 14.60
CA MET A 75 1.18 10.54 15.23
C MET A 75 1.03 11.84 14.43
N GLY A 76 0.25 11.82 13.34
CA GLY A 76 0.01 12.98 12.47
C GLY A 76 1.21 13.38 11.61
N ARG A 77 2.21 12.51 11.47
CA ARG A 77 3.36 12.70 10.57
C ARG A 77 3.08 12.07 9.21
N VAL A 78 3.74 12.57 8.18
CA VAL A 78 3.67 12.00 6.83
C VAL A 78 4.70 10.88 6.71
N LEU A 79 4.24 9.64 6.52
CA LEU A 79 5.11 8.50 6.25
C LEU A 79 5.59 8.51 4.80
N CYS A 80 4.63 8.59 3.87
CA CYS A 80 4.90 8.61 2.42
C CYS A 80 4.00 9.61 1.70
N SER A 81 4.50 10.14 0.58
CA SER A 81 3.74 10.96 -0.38
C SER A 81 3.56 10.22 -1.69
N ILE A 82 2.38 10.30 -2.30
CA ILE A 82 2.13 9.76 -3.66
C ILE A 82 2.54 10.82 -4.66
N THR A 83 3.76 10.69 -5.21
CA THR A 83 4.38 11.70 -6.08
C THR A 83 4.05 11.50 -7.55
N ASP A 84 3.80 10.26 -7.97
CA ASP A 84 3.34 9.91 -9.32
C ASP A 84 2.31 8.79 -9.27
N ASP A 85 1.33 8.82 -10.18
CA ASP A 85 0.26 7.84 -10.23
C ASP A 85 -0.42 7.92 -11.61
N THR A 86 -0.38 6.84 -12.37
CA THR A 86 -1.02 6.75 -13.67
C THR A 86 -2.43 6.14 -13.59
N VAL A 87 -2.81 5.56 -12.44
CA VAL A 87 -4.08 4.85 -12.22
C VAL A 87 -5.19 5.81 -11.76
N GLY A 88 -4.84 6.78 -10.92
CA GLY A 88 -5.75 7.81 -10.42
C GLY A 88 -6.73 7.37 -9.34
N TRP A 89 -6.65 6.12 -8.88
CA TRP A 89 -7.49 5.62 -7.78
C TRP A 89 -6.84 4.43 -7.09
N HIS A 90 -6.68 4.50 -5.77
CA HIS A 90 -6.28 3.40 -4.90
C HIS A 90 -7.24 3.29 -3.73
N ASP A 91 -7.55 2.07 -3.29
CA ASP A 91 -8.54 1.80 -2.25
C ASP A 91 -7.92 1.74 -0.84
N PRO A 92 -8.29 2.66 0.07
CA PRO A 92 -7.88 2.60 1.47
C PRO A 92 -8.92 1.93 2.39
N LEU A 93 -10.10 1.53 1.87
CA LEU A 93 -11.27 1.22 2.69
C LEU A 93 -11.50 -0.26 2.96
N SER A 94 -11.17 -1.13 1.98
CA SER A 94 -11.68 -2.51 1.96
C SER A 94 -10.90 -3.49 2.83
N GLY A 95 -9.74 -3.11 3.36
CA GLY A 95 -8.91 -4.02 4.15
C GLY A 95 -8.27 -5.12 3.32
N CYS A 96 -8.14 -6.33 3.89
CA CYS A 96 -7.55 -7.49 3.22
C CYS A 96 -8.32 -8.78 3.52
N ALA A 97 -8.24 -9.75 2.60
CA ALA A 97 -8.82 -11.07 2.78
C ALA A 97 -8.01 -11.90 3.80
N ASN A 98 -8.72 -12.65 4.63
CA ASN A 98 -8.17 -13.67 5.51
C ASN A 98 -8.45 -15.10 4.99
N ALA A 99 -7.93 -16.11 5.68
CA ALA A 99 -8.08 -17.51 5.29
C ALA A 99 -9.55 -17.96 5.18
N THR A 100 -10.44 -17.45 6.03
CA THR A 100 -11.87 -17.79 5.99
C THR A 100 -12.54 -17.25 4.72
N MET A 101 -12.26 -16.00 4.38
CA MET A 101 -12.75 -15.35 3.14
C MET A 101 -12.21 -16.05 1.89
N ALA A 102 -10.90 -16.35 1.87
CA ALA A 102 -10.25 -17.03 0.76
C ALA A 102 -10.86 -18.44 0.55
N ARG A 103 -11.05 -19.19 1.62
CA ARG A 103 -11.69 -20.52 1.57
C ARG A 103 -13.13 -20.45 1.08
N ALA A 104 -13.92 -19.52 1.59
CA ALA A 104 -15.31 -19.36 1.19
C ALA A 104 -15.47 -19.03 -0.30
N LYS A 105 -14.53 -18.25 -0.84
CA LYS A 105 -14.58 -17.78 -2.23
C LYS A 105 -13.93 -18.73 -3.24
N TYR A 106 -12.78 -19.31 -2.91
CA TYR A 106 -11.95 -20.06 -3.84
C TYR A 106 -11.86 -21.56 -3.51
N GLY A 107 -12.42 -22.01 -2.39
CA GLY A 107 -12.38 -23.41 -1.96
C GLY A 107 -11.18 -23.75 -1.08
N LEU A 108 -10.67 -24.99 -1.17
CA LEU A 108 -9.57 -25.46 -0.34
C LEU A 108 -8.28 -24.65 -0.55
N ALA A 109 -7.73 -24.20 0.56
CA ALA A 109 -6.57 -23.31 0.60
C ALA A 109 -5.52 -23.83 1.61
N ALA A 110 -5.36 -25.16 1.73
CA ALA A 110 -4.38 -25.75 2.62
C ALA A 110 -3.14 -26.20 1.83
N TYR A 111 -1.96 -25.84 2.34
CA TYR A 111 -0.69 -26.26 1.75
C TYR A 111 -0.57 -27.80 1.62
N GLN A 112 -1.10 -28.53 2.60
CA GLN A 112 -1.07 -30.00 2.61
C GLN A 112 -1.77 -30.63 1.42
N ASP A 113 -2.83 -29.95 0.90
CA ASP A 113 -3.65 -30.44 -0.20
C ASP A 113 -3.15 -29.96 -1.57
N ALA A 114 -2.75 -28.71 -1.67
CA ALA A 114 -2.40 -28.06 -2.93
C ALA A 114 -0.91 -27.65 -3.03
N ARG A 115 -0.10 -27.86 -1.99
CA ARG A 115 1.30 -27.45 -1.91
C ARG A 115 1.48 -25.97 -2.29
N ASN A 116 2.32 -25.67 -3.30
CA ASN A 116 2.59 -24.30 -3.73
C ASN A 116 1.43 -23.66 -4.51
N GLU A 117 0.43 -24.42 -4.90
CA GLU A 117 -0.76 -23.95 -5.61
C GLU A 117 -1.93 -23.60 -4.69
N TYR A 118 -1.74 -23.69 -3.36
CA TYR A 118 -2.81 -23.31 -2.43
C TYR A 118 -3.12 -21.81 -2.51
N VAL A 119 -4.41 -21.49 -2.31
CA VAL A 119 -4.89 -20.11 -2.30
C VAL A 119 -4.35 -19.37 -1.08
N LYS A 120 -3.48 -18.42 -1.32
CA LYS A 120 -2.93 -17.53 -0.30
C LYS A 120 -3.91 -16.41 0.02
N ASN A 121 -3.75 -15.81 1.18
CA ASN A 121 -4.51 -14.63 1.59
C ASN A 121 -3.57 -13.54 2.14
N ALA A 122 -3.98 -12.29 2.02
CA ALA A 122 -3.12 -11.18 2.39
C ALA A 122 -2.91 -11.07 3.90
N TYR A 123 -3.91 -11.39 4.73
CA TYR A 123 -3.80 -11.31 6.18
C TYR A 123 -2.68 -12.21 6.72
N ASP A 124 -2.69 -13.50 6.35
CA ASP A 124 -1.65 -14.44 6.81
C ASP A 124 -0.27 -14.05 6.25
N GLY A 125 -0.22 -13.60 4.98
CA GLY A 125 1.01 -13.07 4.39
C GLY A 125 1.57 -11.89 5.16
N PHE A 126 0.75 -10.94 5.55
CA PHE A 126 1.17 -9.80 6.37
C PHE A 126 1.64 -10.23 7.76
N VAL A 127 0.91 -11.12 8.45
CA VAL A 127 1.29 -11.59 9.80
C VAL A 127 2.64 -12.31 9.78
N ILE A 128 2.89 -13.14 8.75
CA ILE A 128 4.17 -13.83 8.57
C ILE A 128 5.30 -12.80 8.33
N GLU A 129 5.05 -11.79 7.52
CA GLU A 129 6.05 -10.77 7.21
C GLU A 129 6.34 -9.89 8.42
N LEU A 130 5.31 -9.48 9.18
CA LEU A 130 5.44 -8.73 10.42
C LEU A 130 6.30 -9.44 11.46
N ALA A 131 6.19 -10.78 11.54
CA ALA A 131 6.97 -11.58 12.48
C ALA A 131 8.49 -11.46 12.26
N LYS A 132 8.96 -11.19 11.04
CA LYS A 132 10.39 -10.92 10.75
C LYS A 132 10.93 -9.69 11.49
N TYR A 133 10.04 -8.77 11.85
CA TYR A 133 10.33 -7.52 12.55
C TYR A 133 9.91 -7.55 14.02
N GLY A 134 9.59 -8.73 14.57
CA GLY A 134 9.16 -8.89 15.96
C GLY A 134 7.74 -8.39 16.24
N MET A 135 6.97 -8.11 15.21
CA MET A 135 5.56 -7.68 15.28
C MET A 135 4.59 -8.87 15.15
N THR A 136 3.35 -8.65 15.51
CA THR A 136 2.29 -9.66 15.54
C THR A 136 1.04 -9.18 14.81
N ALA A 137 -0.01 -10.01 14.75
CA ALA A 137 -1.31 -9.63 14.20
C ALA A 137 -1.95 -8.39 14.86
N ARG A 138 -1.58 -8.06 16.12
CA ARG A 138 -2.04 -6.84 16.82
C ARG A 138 -1.48 -5.56 16.23
N ASP A 139 -0.38 -5.68 15.51
CA ASP A 139 0.32 -4.55 14.92
C ASP A 139 -0.13 -4.26 13.48
N LEU A 140 -1.03 -5.07 12.92
CA LEU A 140 -1.53 -4.93 11.56
C LEU A 140 -2.53 -3.76 11.45
N PRO A 141 -2.18 -2.64 10.80
CA PRO A 141 -3.13 -1.55 10.51
C PRO A 141 -4.00 -1.89 9.30
N ALA A 142 -4.96 -1.02 8.99
CA ALA A 142 -5.70 -1.11 7.74
C ALA A 142 -4.72 -0.96 6.55
N PRO A 143 -4.66 -1.89 5.58
CA PRO A 143 -3.80 -1.75 4.41
C PRO A 143 -4.37 -0.75 3.41
N VAL A 144 -3.49 -0.16 2.60
CA VAL A 144 -3.86 0.49 1.34
C VAL A 144 -3.82 -0.57 0.24
N ASN A 145 -4.82 -0.63 -0.62
CA ASN A 145 -4.86 -1.49 -1.80
C ASN A 145 -4.56 -0.67 -3.06
N PHE A 146 -3.30 -0.64 -3.47
CA PHE A 146 -2.90 0.02 -4.72
C PHE A 146 -3.46 -0.73 -5.94
N PHE A 147 -3.69 0.00 -7.03
CA PHE A 147 -4.27 -0.47 -8.30
C PHE A 147 -5.72 -0.91 -8.23
N SER A 148 -6.35 -0.91 -7.06
CA SER A 148 -7.73 -1.32 -6.87
C SER A 148 -8.65 -0.12 -6.71
N ARG A 149 -9.83 -0.19 -7.36
CA ARG A 149 -10.87 0.83 -7.25
C ARG A 149 -12.11 0.24 -6.60
N VAL A 150 -12.50 0.86 -5.50
CA VAL A 150 -13.75 0.56 -4.80
C VAL A 150 -14.58 1.85 -4.74
N VAL A 151 -15.83 1.76 -5.17
CA VAL A 151 -16.78 2.86 -5.09
C VAL A 151 -17.82 2.57 -4.03
N VAL A 152 -18.24 3.62 -3.31
CA VAL A 152 -19.30 3.55 -2.31
C VAL A 152 -20.57 4.13 -2.93
N ASN A 153 -21.69 3.41 -2.86
CA ASN A 153 -22.98 3.88 -3.34
C ASN A 153 -23.68 4.75 -2.26
N GLU A 154 -24.82 5.35 -2.61
CA GLU A 154 -25.60 6.20 -1.69
C GLU A 154 -26.10 5.47 -0.44
N ALA A 155 -26.29 4.15 -0.51
CA ALA A 155 -26.69 3.32 0.62
C ALA A 155 -25.49 2.87 1.48
N GLY A 156 -24.24 3.31 1.17
CA GLY A 156 -23.02 2.95 1.88
C GLY A 156 -22.42 1.60 1.46
N GLY A 157 -23.01 0.91 0.50
CA GLY A 157 -22.47 -0.36 -0.01
C GLY A 157 -21.21 -0.15 -0.87
N MET A 158 -20.20 -1.00 -0.67
CA MET A 158 -18.94 -0.96 -1.43
C MET A 158 -18.99 -1.91 -2.63
N ARG A 159 -18.47 -1.46 -3.78
CA ARG A 159 -18.38 -2.25 -5.01
C ARG A 159 -17.01 -2.09 -5.65
N PHE A 160 -16.36 -3.21 -5.93
CA PHE A 160 -15.11 -3.28 -6.69
C PHE A 160 -15.37 -2.98 -8.17
N VAL A 161 -14.44 -2.26 -8.81
CA VAL A 161 -14.48 -1.94 -10.23
C VAL A 161 -13.37 -2.73 -10.94
N SER A 162 -13.77 -3.75 -11.68
CA SER A 162 -12.84 -4.61 -12.44
C SER A 162 -12.18 -3.83 -13.60
N GLY A 163 -10.97 -4.24 -13.99
CA GLY A 163 -10.26 -3.66 -15.14
C GLY A 163 -9.83 -2.21 -14.93
N HIS A 164 -9.63 -1.80 -13.68
CA HIS A 164 -9.26 -0.42 -13.32
C HIS A 164 -7.81 -0.09 -13.71
N SER A 165 -6.86 -0.98 -13.43
CA SER A 165 -5.46 -0.80 -13.83
C SER A 165 -5.11 -1.58 -15.09
N GLN A 166 -4.14 -1.06 -15.86
CA GLN A 166 -3.64 -1.64 -17.10
C GLN A 166 -2.16 -2.02 -16.93
N ALA A 167 -1.68 -2.88 -17.83
CA ALA A 167 -0.25 -3.22 -17.88
C ALA A 167 0.60 -1.95 -18.12
N GLY A 168 1.60 -1.75 -17.27
CA GLY A 168 2.46 -0.56 -17.29
C GLY A 168 2.01 0.57 -16.35
N ASP A 169 0.80 0.50 -15.80
CA ASP A 169 0.37 1.47 -14.79
C ASP A 169 1.26 1.41 -13.54
N ALA A 170 1.50 2.57 -12.96
CA ALA A 170 2.42 2.68 -11.83
C ALA A 170 1.97 3.72 -10.80
N VAL A 171 2.40 3.50 -9.56
CA VAL A 171 2.33 4.46 -8.45
C VAL A 171 3.71 4.64 -7.85
N GLU A 172 4.08 5.87 -7.49
CA GLU A 172 5.34 6.19 -6.83
C GLU A 172 5.11 6.79 -5.45
N LEU A 173 5.79 6.24 -4.47
CA LEU A 173 5.73 6.61 -3.06
C LEU A 173 7.07 7.18 -2.62
N ARG A 174 7.17 8.49 -2.40
CA ARG A 174 8.33 9.12 -1.78
C ARG A 174 8.27 8.93 -0.27
N ALA A 175 9.35 8.41 0.32
CA ALA A 175 9.48 8.25 1.76
C ALA A 175 9.83 9.59 2.43
N GLU A 176 8.93 10.10 3.28
CA GLU A 176 9.14 11.33 4.06
C GLU A 176 9.81 11.05 5.40
N MET A 177 9.78 9.80 5.84
CA MET A 177 10.49 9.24 6.99
C MET A 177 11.30 8.02 6.55
N ASN A 178 12.06 7.38 7.45
CA ASN A 178 12.49 6.01 7.23
C ASN A 178 11.28 5.10 7.50
N VAL A 179 10.81 4.41 6.46
CA VAL A 179 9.52 3.69 6.50
C VAL A 179 9.73 2.22 6.22
N LEU A 180 9.34 1.35 7.14
CA LEU A 180 9.16 -0.05 6.83
C LEU A 180 7.89 -0.19 5.99
N VAL A 181 8.05 -0.65 4.75
CA VAL A 181 6.96 -0.95 3.83
C VAL A 181 6.83 -2.45 3.70
N ILE A 182 5.61 -2.96 3.85
CA ILE A 182 5.27 -4.37 3.62
C ILE A 182 4.22 -4.41 2.52
N LEU A 183 4.49 -5.13 1.44
CA LEU A 183 3.61 -5.28 0.29
C LEU A 183 3.14 -6.72 0.16
N ASN A 184 1.91 -6.90 -0.34
CA ASN A 184 1.34 -8.22 -0.62
C ASN A 184 0.52 -8.17 -1.91
N THR A 185 0.74 -9.12 -2.82
CA THR A 185 0.08 -9.17 -4.13
C THR A 185 -1.11 -10.12 -4.18
N CYS A 186 -1.68 -10.54 -3.04
CA CYS A 186 -2.92 -11.31 -3.04
C CYS A 186 -4.07 -10.51 -3.62
N GLN A 187 -5.03 -11.24 -4.21
CA GLN A 187 -6.21 -10.65 -4.84
C GLN A 187 -7.04 -9.83 -3.85
N HIS A 188 -7.64 -8.74 -4.34
CA HIS A 188 -8.44 -7.82 -3.54
C HIS A 188 -9.65 -8.54 -2.89
N PRO A 189 -10.02 -8.26 -1.62
CA PRO A 189 -11.10 -8.96 -0.93
C PRO A 189 -12.46 -8.84 -1.63
N LEU A 190 -12.75 -7.73 -2.28
CA LEU A 190 -14.00 -7.47 -3.00
C LEU A 190 -13.94 -7.75 -4.51
N ASP A 191 -12.81 -8.25 -5.04
CA ASP A 191 -12.73 -8.61 -6.47
C ASP A 191 -13.78 -9.68 -6.79
N PRO A 192 -14.68 -9.47 -7.77
CA PRO A 192 -15.73 -10.45 -8.08
C PRO A 192 -15.23 -11.69 -8.80
N ASN A 193 -13.98 -11.75 -9.28
CA ASN A 193 -13.44 -12.91 -9.98
C ASN A 193 -13.54 -14.16 -9.11
N PRO A 194 -14.23 -15.23 -9.55
CA PRO A 194 -14.36 -16.47 -8.79
C PRO A 194 -13.08 -17.31 -8.78
N ARG A 195 -12.10 -16.98 -9.64
CA ARG A 195 -10.80 -17.67 -9.69
C ARG A 195 -9.75 -16.85 -8.93
N TYR A 196 -8.85 -17.55 -8.27
CA TYR A 196 -7.70 -16.94 -7.62
C TYR A 196 -6.60 -16.71 -8.67
N GLU A 197 -6.46 -15.46 -9.11
CA GLU A 197 -5.54 -15.05 -10.16
C GLU A 197 -4.78 -13.77 -9.77
N PRO A 198 -4.02 -13.78 -8.67
CA PRO A 198 -3.22 -12.62 -8.29
C PRO A 198 -2.20 -12.29 -9.37
N LYS A 199 -1.77 -11.02 -9.45
CA LYS A 199 -0.84 -10.55 -10.49
C LYS A 199 0.49 -10.13 -9.86
N PRO A 200 1.62 -10.36 -10.56
CA PRO A 200 2.93 -9.86 -10.15
C PRO A 200 3.04 -8.36 -10.38
N VAL A 201 3.96 -7.71 -9.65
CA VAL A 201 4.32 -6.31 -9.85
C VAL A 201 5.82 -6.14 -9.86
N ALA A 202 6.31 -5.18 -10.64
CA ALA A 202 7.71 -4.77 -10.61
C ALA A 202 7.90 -3.61 -9.63
N LEU A 203 9.05 -3.59 -8.97
CA LEU A 203 9.46 -2.57 -8.03
C LEU A 203 10.75 -1.91 -8.51
N SER A 204 10.87 -0.60 -8.31
CA SER A 204 12.14 0.09 -8.36
C SER A 204 12.25 1.11 -7.23
N VAL A 205 13.41 1.18 -6.60
CA VAL A 205 13.74 2.18 -5.58
C VAL A 205 14.81 3.10 -6.12
N ARG A 206 14.57 4.41 -6.05
CA ARG A 206 15.49 5.43 -6.53
C ARG A 206 15.69 6.56 -5.52
N ARG A 207 16.78 7.31 -5.65
CA ARG A 207 16.98 8.53 -4.88
C ARG A 207 16.12 9.65 -5.44
N VAL A 208 15.57 10.47 -4.53
CA VAL A 208 14.76 11.63 -4.88
C VAL A 208 15.14 12.81 -3.98
N PRO A 209 15.00 14.05 -4.47
CA PRO A 209 15.20 15.22 -3.64
C PRO A 209 14.14 15.30 -2.53
N PRO A 210 14.44 15.96 -1.41
CA PRO A 210 13.43 16.26 -0.39
C PRO A 210 12.33 17.17 -0.95
N PRO A 211 11.11 17.14 -0.38
CA PRO A 211 10.02 18.02 -0.80
C PRO A 211 10.39 19.49 -0.54
N GLY A 212 10.21 20.33 -1.57
CA GLY A 212 10.30 21.78 -1.44
C GLY A 212 9.05 22.41 -0.80
N PRO A 213 9.06 23.71 -0.54
CA PRO A 213 7.89 24.41 -0.01
C PRO A 213 6.66 24.36 -0.95
N ASP A 214 6.90 24.31 -2.27
CA ASP A 214 5.85 24.25 -3.30
C ASP A 214 5.51 22.82 -3.73
N ASP A 215 5.95 21.81 -3.00
CA ASP A 215 5.68 20.40 -3.32
C ASP A 215 4.17 20.14 -3.36
N PRO A 216 3.63 19.54 -4.44
CA PRO A 216 2.20 19.32 -4.59
C PRO A 216 1.57 18.49 -3.47
N CYS A 217 2.30 17.52 -2.91
CA CYS A 217 1.80 16.72 -1.79
C CYS A 217 1.74 17.54 -0.49
N ARG A 218 2.65 18.50 -0.32
CA ARG A 218 2.67 19.43 0.82
C ARG A 218 1.53 20.45 0.74
N THR A 219 1.33 21.05 -0.45
CA THR A 219 0.43 22.18 -0.63
C THR A 219 -1.01 21.81 -0.98
N SER A 220 -1.28 20.53 -1.27
CA SER A 220 -2.62 20.06 -1.68
C SER A 220 -3.70 20.30 -0.60
N ARG A 221 -3.33 20.34 0.67
CA ARG A 221 -4.21 20.63 1.82
C ARG A 221 -3.42 21.35 2.93
N PRO A 222 -4.07 22.26 3.70
CA PRO A 222 -3.43 22.91 4.86
C PRO A 222 -2.92 21.90 5.90
N GLU A 223 -3.65 20.81 6.09
CA GLU A 223 -3.29 19.73 7.01
C GLU A 223 -2.00 19.03 6.57
N ASN A 224 -1.77 18.91 5.26
CA ASN A 224 -0.54 18.31 4.73
C ASN A 224 0.68 19.16 5.06
N GLU A 225 0.62 20.49 4.93
CA GLU A 225 1.70 21.40 5.35
C GLU A 225 2.06 21.19 6.83
N ARG A 226 1.04 21.06 7.70
CA ARG A 226 1.25 20.73 9.11
C ARG A 226 1.88 19.35 9.29
N GLY A 227 1.42 18.33 8.55
CA GLY A 227 1.97 16.98 8.58
C GLY A 227 3.45 16.94 8.21
N PHE A 228 3.84 17.64 7.14
CA PHE A 228 5.24 17.79 6.74
C PHE A 228 6.07 18.50 7.81
N THR A 229 5.56 19.60 8.39
CA THR A 229 6.24 20.30 9.47
C THR A 229 6.48 19.39 10.69
N LEU A 230 5.50 18.56 11.08
CA LEU A 230 5.65 17.61 12.17
C LEU A 230 6.67 16.52 11.83
N THR A 231 6.69 16.07 10.58
CA THR A 231 7.66 15.10 10.09
C THR A 231 9.09 15.66 10.12
N GLU A 232 9.29 16.89 9.64
CA GLU A 232 10.59 17.55 9.64
C GLU A 232 11.13 17.75 11.05
N ARG A 233 10.27 18.15 12.00
CA ARG A 233 10.65 18.30 13.42
C ARG A 233 11.07 17.00 14.09
N TYR A 234 10.61 15.87 13.61
CA TYR A 234 11.02 14.55 14.13
C TYR A 234 12.50 14.28 13.94
N PHE A 235 13.14 14.93 12.95
CA PHE A 235 14.55 14.76 12.60
C PHE A 235 15.45 15.89 13.12
N LEU A 236 14.94 16.84 13.91
CA LEU A 236 15.72 17.88 14.58
C LEU A 236 16.23 17.42 15.94
#